data_02b10fa9121cc5b664be5914456299cd
#
_entry.id   02b10fa9121cc5b664be5914456299cd
#
_cell.length_a   1.000
_cell.length_b   1.000
_cell.length_c   1.000
_cell.angle_alpha   90.00
_cell.angle_beta   90.00
_cell.angle_gamma   90.00
#
_symmetry.space_group_name_H-M   'P 1'
#
loop_
_entity.id
_entity.type
_entity.pdbx_description
1 polymer ?
#
loop_
_entity_poly.entity_id
_entity_poly.type
_entity_poly.pdbx_seq_one_letter_code
_entity_poly.pdbx_strand_id
1 'polypeptide(L)'
;MMLSIAANATQAKLIGADAMFSTVGIDSRHVVSGQLFVALKGEHVDGHDFAKQAIAKGATAVLVNHEIQGATPALVVKDTYQALGELAAYQRSQMNLPLVAITGSNGKTTVKEMLASILRAACQHPEQVLATQGNFNNHIGLPLTLLKLQPQHRYAVAEMGMNHSGEISYLSHIAKPNVAVINNAASAHIGELGSLQAIANAKAEIFDGLVADGVAIINADDDFAPLWKAAAASHKVISFGLKNKADVSAHYRLEANASVLEIKMPQVEFEVNLAVPGLHNVSNALAATAAALALGITQTAIVQGLENYMGVPGRLQHSTGLNGALVIDDSYNANPASMQAAIDVLTAQVGEKILVLGDMGEMGDGAEALHADIGRYAKARGINTLLTLGTLSAHIAKAFGSGARHFATVEDLSADLAAHMTENTAVLVKGSRFMRMERIVKAITVTQDKQTNGEH
;
A
#
# COMPACT_ATOMS: atom_id res chain seq x y z
N MET A 1 -25.39 -0.08 12.63
CA MET A 1 -25.98 1.29 12.45
C MET A 1 -27.43 1.13 12.02
N MET A 2 -28.36 1.99 12.47
CA MET A 2 -29.75 2.01 11.98
C MET A 2 -29.80 2.70 10.63
N LEU A 3 -30.71 2.28 9.74
CA LEU A 3 -30.90 2.91 8.42
C LEU A 3 -31.33 4.38 8.54
N SER A 4 -32.14 4.73 9.55
CA SER A 4 -32.51 6.11 9.84
C SER A 4 -31.32 7.01 10.17
N ILE A 5 -30.31 6.48 10.91
CA ILE A 5 -29.05 7.18 11.19
C ILE A 5 -28.25 7.36 9.91
N ALA A 6 -28.13 6.29 9.11
CA ALA A 6 -27.43 6.34 7.84
C ALA A 6 -28.11 7.31 6.85
N ALA A 7 -29.45 7.33 6.82
CA ALA A 7 -30.22 8.27 6.03
C ALA A 7 -29.92 9.73 6.39
N ASN A 8 -29.84 10.03 7.69
CA ASN A 8 -29.49 11.38 8.15
C ASN A 8 -28.04 11.74 7.78
N ALA A 9 -27.11 10.81 7.93
CA ALA A 9 -25.68 11.04 7.63
C ALA A 9 -25.42 11.29 6.14
N THR A 10 -26.25 10.70 5.25
CA THR A 10 -26.10 10.78 3.78
C THR A 10 -27.19 11.61 3.09
N GLN A 11 -28.07 12.24 3.85
CA GLN A 11 -29.24 12.92 3.34
C GLN A 11 -30.15 12.05 2.42
N ALA A 12 -30.11 10.73 2.69
CA ALA A 12 -30.88 9.75 1.90
C ALA A 12 -32.37 9.76 2.25
N LYS A 13 -33.21 9.44 1.25
CA LYS A 13 -34.59 9.04 1.47
C LYS A 13 -34.61 7.57 1.89
N LEU A 14 -35.06 7.28 3.12
CA LEU A 14 -35.31 5.90 3.56
C LEU A 14 -36.64 5.40 2.98
N ILE A 15 -36.61 4.25 2.32
CA ILE A 15 -37.77 3.55 1.80
C ILE A 15 -37.88 2.19 2.49
N GLY A 16 -39.04 1.88 3.03
CA GLY A 16 -39.30 0.66 3.78
C GLY A 16 -39.04 0.81 5.28
N ALA A 17 -38.88 -0.34 5.98
CA ALA A 17 -38.74 -0.36 7.42
C ALA A 17 -37.33 0.08 7.85
N ASP A 18 -37.26 0.80 8.98
CA ASP A 18 -35.99 1.08 9.62
C ASP A 18 -35.39 -0.22 10.21
N ALA A 19 -34.19 -0.56 9.84
CA ALA A 19 -33.51 -1.78 10.23
C ALA A 19 -32.03 -1.51 10.57
N MET A 20 -31.43 -2.37 11.36
CA MET A 20 -30.03 -2.28 11.73
C MET A 20 -29.17 -3.11 10.77
N PHE A 21 -28.12 -2.47 10.21
CA PHE A 21 -27.05 -3.18 9.50
C PHE A 21 -25.74 -3.17 10.31
N SER A 22 -24.94 -4.19 10.14
CA SER A 22 -23.68 -4.38 10.87
C SER A 22 -22.44 -4.18 9.99
N THR A 23 -22.58 -4.37 8.68
CA THR A 23 -21.47 -4.27 7.71
C THR A 23 -21.93 -3.53 6.47
N VAL A 24 -20.95 -3.02 5.69
CA VAL A 24 -21.20 -2.38 4.39
C VAL A 24 -20.36 -3.10 3.33
N GLY A 25 -20.95 -3.35 2.17
CA GLY A 25 -20.26 -4.00 1.07
C GLY A 25 -20.76 -3.53 -0.29
N ILE A 26 -19.91 -3.69 -1.31
CA ILE A 26 -20.15 -3.27 -2.69
C ILE A 26 -20.17 -4.45 -3.68
N ASP A 27 -19.84 -5.66 -3.24
CA ASP A 27 -19.76 -6.86 -4.08
C ASP A 27 -20.99 -7.74 -3.88
N SER A 28 -21.87 -7.78 -4.87
CA SER A 28 -23.10 -8.59 -4.84
C SER A 28 -22.88 -10.10 -4.87
N ARG A 29 -21.64 -10.56 -5.17
CA ARG A 29 -21.27 -11.98 -5.14
C ARG A 29 -21.05 -12.46 -3.71
N HIS A 30 -20.61 -11.57 -2.82
CA HIS A 30 -20.18 -11.85 -1.44
C HIS A 30 -21.07 -11.10 -0.41
N VAL A 31 -22.38 -11.06 -0.63
CA VAL A 31 -23.32 -10.47 0.33
C VAL A 31 -23.40 -11.36 1.58
N VAL A 32 -23.34 -10.73 2.74
CA VAL A 32 -23.53 -11.37 4.04
C VAL A 32 -24.79 -10.86 4.72
N SER A 33 -25.41 -11.69 5.59
CA SER A 33 -26.57 -11.28 6.38
C SER A 33 -26.23 -10.06 7.25
N GLY A 34 -27.13 -9.10 7.35
CA GLY A 34 -26.89 -7.86 8.11
C GLY A 34 -26.12 -6.79 7.37
N GLN A 35 -25.86 -6.95 6.07
CA GLN A 35 -25.07 -6.00 5.27
C GLN A 35 -25.96 -4.90 4.65
N LEU A 36 -25.46 -3.66 4.60
CA LEU A 36 -25.90 -2.64 3.66
C LEU A 36 -25.12 -2.82 2.36
N PHE A 37 -25.81 -3.18 1.28
CA PHE A 37 -25.22 -3.27 -0.05
C PHE A 37 -25.23 -1.89 -0.72
N VAL A 38 -24.06 -1.36 -1.08
CA VAL A 38 -23.92 -0.08 -1.79
C VAL A 38 -23.76 -0.34 -3.28
N ALA A 39 -24.70 0.13 -4.07
CA ALA A 39 -24.69 0.00 -5.52
C ALA A 39 -23.79 1.10 -6.13
N LEU A 40 -22.61 0.72 -6.60
CA LEU A 40 -21.69 1.62 -7.30
C LEU A 40 -21.75 1.35 -8.81
N LYS A 41 -21.72 2.40 -9.62
CA LYS A 41 -21.66 2.29 -11.08
C LYS A 41 -20.20 2.35 -11.53
N GLY A 42 -19.65 1.20 -11.91
CA GLY A 42 -18.31 1.11 -12.50
C GLY A 42 -18.31 1.31 -14.01
N GLU A 43 -17.14 1.23 -14.62
CA GLU A 43 -16.97 1.38 -16.08
C GLU A 43 -17.68 0.29 -16.90
N HIS A 44 -17.74 -0.93 -16.39
CA HIS A 44 -18.26 -2.11 -17.10
C HIS A 44 -19.52 -2.71 -16.46
N VAL A 45 -19.78 -2.38 -15.19
CA VAL A 45 -20.84 -3.02 -14.40
C VAL A 45 -21.55 -1.96 -13.56
N ASP A 46 -22.88 -1.94 -13.58
CA ASP A 46 -23.68 -1.12 -12.70
C ASP A 46 -24.17 -1.95 -11.50
N GLY A 47 -23.74 -1.56 -10.29
CA GLY A 47 -24.13 -2.21 -9.04
C GLY A 47 -25.64 -2.19 -8.78
N HIS A 48 -26.37 -1.23 -9.36
CA HIS A 48 -27.83 -1.10 -9.23
C HIS A 48 -28.58 -2.31 -9.82
N ASP A 49 -28.04 -2.95 -10.86
CA ASP A 49 -28.62 -4.14 -11.47
C ASP A 49 -28.67 -5.33 -10.50
N PHE A 50 -27.82 -5.32 -9.48
CA PHE A 50 -27.70 -6.39 -8.49
C PHE A 50 -28.41 -6.10 -7.16
N ALA A 51 -29.08 -4.95 -7.00
CA ALA A 51 -29.72 -4.55 -5.74
C ALA A 51 -30.76 -5.57 -5.27
N LYS A 52 -31.62 -6.07 -6.17
CA LYS A 52 -32.60 -7.14 -5.84
C LYS A 52 -31.93 -8.43 -5.40
N GLN A 53 -30.86 -8.81 -6.10
CA GLN A 53 -30.10 -10.01 -5.76
C GLN A 53 -29.42 -9.88 -4.40
N ALA A 54 -28.91 -8.68 -4.05
CA ALA A 54 -28.33 -8.44 -2.75
C ALA A 54 -29.35 -8.62 -1.62
N ILE A 55 -30.56 -8.10 -1.76
CA ILE A 55 -31.66 -8.33 -0.81
C ILE A 55 -32.01 -9.81 -0.71
N ALA A 56 -32.16 -10.50 -1.86
CA ALA A 56 -32.45 -11.94 -1.88
C ALA A 56 -31.36 -12.79 -1.21
N LYS A 57 -30.10 -12.35 -1.20
CA LYS A 57 -28.98 -12.99 -0.50
C LYS A 57 -28.85 -12.63 0.98
N GLY A 58 -29.75 -11.79 1.51
CA GLY A 58 -29.80 -11.44 2.93
C GLY A 58 -29.20 -10.10 3.30
N ALA A 59 -28.94 -9.20 2.33
CA ALA A 59 -28.64 -7.80 2.67
C ALA A 59 -29.83 -7.20 3.46
N THR A 60 -29.52 -6.46 4.51
CA THR A 60 -30.53 -5.75 5.30
C THR A 60 -31.19 -4.64 4.48
N ALA A 61 -30.43 -3.96 3.66
CA ALA A 61 -30.87 -2.87 2.81
C ALA A 61 -29.91 -2.64 1.65
N VAL A 62 -30.33 -1.81 0.70
CA VAL A 62 -29.48 -1.31 -0.38
C VAL A 62 -29.34 0.22 -0.30
N LEU A 63 -28.18 0.74 -0.71
CA LEU A 63 -27.95 2.16 -0.95
C LEU A 63 -27.81 2.35 -2.46
N VAL A 64 -28.73 3.14 -3.03
CA VAL A 64 -28.92 3.27 -4.48
C VAL A 64 -29.18 4.75 -4.86
N ASN A 65 -29.03 5.11 -6.14
CA ASN A 65 -29.29 6.48 -6.60
C ASN A 65 -30.72 6.69 -7.16
N HIS A 66 -31.52 5.66 -7.24
CA HIS A 66 -32.95 5.72 -7.61
C HIS A 66 -33.72 4.54 -6.98
N GLU A 67 -35.01 4.66 -6.89
CA GLU A 67 -35.85 3.58 -6.35
C GLU A 67 -35.87 2.38 -7.31
N ILE A 68 -35.61 1.18 -6.75
CA ILE A 68 -35.58 -0.08 -7.48
C ILE A 68 -36.71 -0.96 -6.93
N GLN A 69 -37.72 -1.23 -7.74
CA GLN A 69 -38.85 -2.08 -7.34
C GLN A 69 -38.38 -3.46 -6.88
N GLY A 70 -38.75 -3.88 -5.66
CA GLY A 70 -38.35 -5.16 -5.08
C GLY A 70 -36.97 -5.18 -4.43
N ALA A 71 -36.30 -4.02 -4.28
CA ALA A 71 -35.06 -3.86 -3.53
C ALA A 71 -35.29 -2.96 -2.31
N THR A 72 -36.01 -3.47 -1.32
CA THR A 72 -36.33 -2.74 -0.07
C THR A 72 -36.02 -3.61 1.13
N PRO A 73 -35.59 -3.01 2.27
CA PRO A 73 -35.39 -1.57 2.53
C PRO A 73 -34.30 -0.93 1.67
N ALA A 74 -34.42 0.39 1.41
CA ALA A 74 -33.47 1.11 0.59
C ALA A 74 -33.16 2.52 1.14
N LEU A 75 -31.92 2.95 0.99
CA LEU A 75 -31.48 4.33 1.12
C LEU A 75 -31.28 4.90 -0.29
N VAL A 76 -32.07 5.90 -0.66
CA VAL A 76 -31.97 6.54 -1.97
C VAL A 76 -31.27 7.88 -1.83
N VAL A 77 -30.14 8.02 -2.54
CA VAL A 77 -29.25 9.19 -2.53
C VAL A 77 -29.07 9.74 -3.95
N LYS A 78 -28.47 10.91 -4.09
CA LYS A 78 -28.12 11.45 -5.41
C LYS A 78 -26.90 10.76 -6.02
N ASP A 79 -25.89 10.49 -5.20
CA ASP A 79 -24.61 9.90 -5.57
C ASP A 79 -24.21 8.86 -4.52
N THR A 80 -24.05 7.61 -4.96
CA THR A 80 -23.73 6.48 -4.08
C THR A 80 -22.26 6.47 -3.67
N TYR A 81 -21.34 7.05 -4.46
CA TYR A 81 -19.92 7.22 -4.09
C TYR A 81 -19.77 8.26 -2.98
N GLN A 82 -20.44 9.42 -3.15
CA GLN A 82 -20.45 10.46 -2.12
C GLN A 82 -21.08 9.93 -0.82
N ALA A 83 -22.21 9.26 -0.89
CA ALA A 83 -22.89 8.69 0.27
C ALA A 83 -22.03 7.63 0.99
N LEU A 84 -21.25 6.82 0.28
CA LEU A 84 -20.29 5.88 0.87
C LEU A 84 -19.24 6.62 1.71
N GLY A 85 -18.70 7.72 1.18
CA GLY A 85 -17.76 8.59 1.91
C GLY A 85 -18.39 9.26 3.14
N GLU A 86 -19.63 9.77 3.03
CA GLU A 86 -20.37 10.40 4.12
C GLU A 86 -20.69 9.40 5.25
N LEU A 87 -21.08 8.15 4.91
CA LEU A 87 -21.24 7.08 5.89
C LEU A 87 -19.93 6.77 6.63
N ALA A 88 -18.82 6.73 5.89
CA ALA A 88 -17.50 6.48 6.46
C ALA A 88 -17.05 7.63 7.38
N ALA A 89 -17.26 8.87 6.97
CA ALA A 89 -16.98 10.05 7.80
C ALA A 89 -17.85 10.06 9.07
N TYR A 90 -19.12 9.70 8.96
CA TYR A 90 -20.00 9.53 10.12
C TYR A 90 -19.47 8.43 11.05
N GLN A 91 -19.17 7.23 10.54
CA GLN A 91 -18.60 6.14 11.35
C GLN A 91 -17.30 6.57 12.04
N ARG A 92 -16.41 7.25 11.31
CA ARG A 92 -15.16 7.80 11.86
C ARG A 92 -15.43 8.80 13.00
N SER A 93 -16.41 9.66 12.87
CA SER A 93 -16.75 10.66 13.89
C SER A 93 -17.29 10.05 15.21
N GLN A 94 -17.84 8.84 15.14
CA GLN A 94 -18.33 8.12 16.33
C GLN A 94 -17.19 7.41 17.11
N MET A 95 -15.96 7.41 16.58
CA MET A 95 -14.83 6.68 17.13
C MET A 95 -13.78 7.64 17.71
N ASN A 96 -13.58 7.57 19.02
CA ASN A 96 -12.52 8.34 19.69
C ASN A 96 -11.23 7.52 19.78
N LEU A 97 -10.56 7.34 18.63
CA LEU A 97 -9.27 6.66 18.53
C LEU A 97 -8.32 7.43 17.61
N PRO A 98 -7.00 7.39 17.86
CA PRO A 98 -6.02 7.95 16.94
C PRO A 98 -6.02 7.23 15.60
N LEU A 99 -6.03 8.01 14.50
CA LEU A 99 -5.89 7.53 13.14
C LEU A 99 -4.64 8.13 12.51
N VAL A 100 -3.81 7.26 11.92
CA VAL A 100 -2.65 7.65 11.12
C VAL A 100 -2.97 7.51 9.65
N ALA A 101 -2.85 8.59 8.88
CA ALA A 101 -2.94 8.57 7.43
C ALA A 101 -1.54 8.53 6.81
N ILE A 102 -1.36 7.74 5.76
CA ILE A 102 -0.05 7.55 5.11
C ILE A 102 -0.19 7.70 3.60
N THR A 103 0.60 8.60 3.01
CA THR A 103 0.76 8.72 1.55
C THR A 103 2.23 8.69 1.15
N GLY A 104 2.48 8.61 -0.15
CA GLY A 104 3.81 8.60 -0.76
C GLY A 104 3.78 7.96 -2.14
N SER A 105 4.75 8.21 -2.97
CA SER A 105 4.92 7.51 -4.25
C SER A 105 5.27 6.05 -4.02
N ASN A 106 6.22 5.79 -3.12
CA ASN A 106 6.70 4.46 -2.75
C ASN A 106 6.60 4.23 -1.24
N GLY A 107 6.56 2.97 -0.82
CA GLY A 107 6.66 2.57 0.58
C GLY A 107 5.39 2.72 1.42
N LYS A 108 4.29 3.28 0.92
CA LYS A 108 3.04 3.47 1.68
C LYS A 108 2.60 2.22 2.44
N THR A 109 2.45 1.11 1.74
CA THR A 109 2.00 -0.16 2.32
C THR A 109 3.03 -0.71 3.32
N THR A 110 4.31 -0.57 3.02
CA THR A 110 5.39 -0.99 3.93
C THR A 110 5.36 -0.19 5.23
N VAL A 111 5.28 1.15 5.15
CA VAL A 111 5.15 2.02 6.34
C VAL A 111 3.88 1.69 7.12
N LYS A 112 2.75 1.50 6.42
CA LYS A 112 1.48 1.10 7.03
C LYS A 112 1.60 -0.21 7.80
N GLU A 113 2.21 -1.25 7.22
CA GLU A 113 2.33 -2.56 7.89
C GLU A 113 3.37 -2.52 9.01
N MET A 114 4.51 -1.81 8.86
CA MET A 114 5.46 -1.59 9.94
C MET A 114 4.81 -0.86 11.12
N LEU A 115 4.08 0.23 10.85
CA LEU A 115 3.37 0.95 11.90
C LEU A 115 2.26 0.11 12.53
N ALA A 116 1.49 -0.65 11.74
CA ALA A 116 0.47 -1.56 12.27
C ALA A 116 1.10 -2.64 13.16
N SER A 117 2.29 -3.15 12.82
CA SER A 117 3.04 -4.10 13.65
C SER A 117 3.47 -3.46 14.98
N ILE A 118 3.99 -2.22 14.95
CA ILE A 118 4.33 -1.45 16.16
C ILE A 118 3.11 -1.24 17.05
N LEU A 119 1.98 -0.82 16.45
CA LEU A 119 0.75 -0.57 17.21
C LEU A 119 0.15 -1.84 17.79
N ARG A 120 0.24 -2.98 17.09
CA ARG A 120 -0.17 -4.29 17.62
C ARG A 120 0.70 -4.71 18.80
N ALA A 121 2.02 -4.45 18.76
CA ALA A 121 2.91 -4.70 19.89
C ALA A 121 2.59 -3.79 21.11
N ALA A 122 2.02 -2.61 20.88
CA ALA A 122 1.58 -1.69 21.94
C ALA A 122 0.18 -2.03 22.50
N CYS A 123 -0.57 -2.93 21.87
CA CYS A 123 -1.92 -3.34 22.29
C CYS A 123 -1.91 -4.67 23.03
N GLN A 124 -2.97 -4.92 23.81
CA GLN A 124 -3.17 -6.23 24.47
C GLN A 124 -3.55 -7.32 23.44
N HIS A 125 -4.29 -6.93 22.41
CA HIS A 125 -4.79 -7.82 21.38
C HIS A 125 -4.54 -7.21 19.99
N PRO A 126 -3.99 -7.96 19.02
CA PRO A 126 -3.66 -7.47 17.68
C PRO A 126 -4.85 -6.89 16.91
N GLU A 127 -6.06 -7.43 17.14
CA GLU A 127 -7.32 -6.99 16.53
C GLU A 127 -7.76 -5.59 16.97
N GLN A 128 -7.13 -4.99 17.98
CA GLN A 128 -7.37 -3.61 18.39
C GLN A 128 -6.79 -2.57 17.41
N VAL A 129 -6.06 -3.03 16.39
CA VAL A 129 -5.49 -2.17 15.35
C VAL A 129 -6.19 -2.43 14.01
N LEU A 130 -6.92 -1.46 13.52
CA LEU A 130 -7.45 -1.48 12.15
C LEU A 130 -6.42 -0.90 11.19
N ALA A 131 -6.07 -1.64 10.13
CA ALA A 131 -5.21 -1.14 9.06
C ALA A 131 -5.85 -1.38 7.70
N THR A 132 -5.58 -0.50 6.73
CA THR A 132 -6.00 -0.68 5.33
C THR A 132 -5.56 -2.05 4.83
N GLN A 133 -6.49 -2.83 4.32
CA GLN A 133 -6.23 -4.14 3.71
C GLN A 133 -5.96 -4.00 2.21
N GLY A 134 -4.95 -4.71 1.70
CA GLY A 134 -4.60 -4.68 0.28
C GLY A 134 -4.35 -3.25 -0.21
N ASN A 135 -5.00 -2.88 -1.31
CA ASN A 135 -4.93 -1.55 -1.95
C ASN A 135 -6.21 -0.72 -1.75
N PHE A 136 -6.95 -0.91 -0.67
CA PHE A 136 -8.16 -0.14 -0.36
C PHE A 136 -7.81 1.28 0.11
N ASN A 137 -7.13 2.04 -0.74
CA ASN A 137 -6.52 3.34 -0.45
C ASN A 137 -7.08 4.50 -1.26
N ASN A 138 -8.17 4.28 -2.02
CA ASN A 138 -8.85 5.28 -2.86
C ASN A 138 -10.22 5.67 -2.30
N HIS A 139 -11.00 6.47 -3.07
CA HIS A 139 -12.34 6.97 -2.72
C HIS A 139 -13.41 5.88 -2.47
N ILE A 140 -13.12 4.61 -2.75
CA ILE A 140 -13.96 3.46 -2.38
C ILE A 140 -13.34 2.71 -1.21
N GLY A 141 -12.05 2.40 -1.31
CA GLY A 141 -11.35 1.53 -0.37
C GLY A 141 -11.17 2.13 1.01
N LEU A 142 -10.82 3.43 1.11
CA LEU A 142 -10.71 4.11 2.39
C LEU A 142 -12.06 4.16 3.13
N PRO A 143 -13.19 4.59 2.51
CA PRO A 143 -14.49 4.50 3.15
C PRO A 143 -14.84 3.11 3.68
N LEU A 144 -14.64 2.06 2.87
CA LEU A 144 -14.87 0.68 3.29
C LEU A 144 -13.97 0.25 4.46
N THR A 145 -12.77 0.78 4.55
CA THR A 145 -11.87 0.55 5.68
C THR A 145 -12.40 1.23 6.94
N LEU A 146 -12.81 2.50 6.86
CA LEU A 146 -13.32 3.26 8.00
C LEU A 146 -14.66 2.71 8.52
N LEU A 147 -15.51 2.17 7.64
CA LEU A 147 -16.76 1.53 8.02
C LEU A 147 -16.57 0.23 8.81
N LYS A 148 -15.35 -0.33 8.85
CA LYS A 148 -14.99 -1.46 9.73
C LYS A 148 -14.57 -1.02 11.14
N LEU A 149 -14.49 0.28 11.43
CA LEU A 149 -14.17 0.76 12.77
C LEU A 149 -15.22 0.30 13.80
N GLN A 150 -14.73 -0.20 14.92
CA GLN A 150 -15.51 -0.76 16.01
C GLN A 150 -14.98 -0.25 17.37
N PRO A 151 -15.79 -0.25 18.44
CA PRO A 151 -15.41 0.28 19.75
C PRO A 151 -14.16 -0.35 20.39
N GLN A 152 -13.83 -1.61 20.05
CA GLN A 152 -12.62 -2.28 20.54
C GLN A 152 -11.33 -1.80 19.88
N HIS A 153 -11.39 -1.12 18.73
CA HIS A 153 -10.20 -0.59 18.09
C HIS A 153 -9.59 0.55 18.94
N ARG A 154 -8.29 0.50 19.13
CA ARG A 154 -7.49 1.53 19.81
C ARG A 154 -6.73 2.43 18.84
N TYR A 155 -6.40 1.92 17.67
CA TYR A 155 -5.69 2.63 16.61
C TYR A 155 -6.24 2.26 15.25
N ALA A 156 -6.10 3.21 14.32
CA ALA A 156 -6.33 2.96 12.90
C ALA A 156 -5.18 3.48 12.05
N VAL A 157 -4.80 2.73 10.99
CA VAL A 157 -3.79 3.12 10.02
C VAL A 157 -4.40 3.07 8.63
N ALA A 158 -4.51 4.22 7.99
CA ALA A 158 -5.16 4.40 6.70
C ALA A 158 -4.12 4.76 5.62
N GLU A 159 -3.99 3.92 4.60
CA GLU A 159 -3.22 4.23 3.40
C GLU A 159 -4.06 5.10 2.47
N MET A 160 -3.46 6.17 1.89
CA MET A 160 -4.09 7.08 0.94
C MET A 160 -3.29 7.13 -0.35
N GLY A 161 -3.92 6.67 -1.43
CA GLY A 161 -3.42 6.74 -2.80
C GLY A 161 -4.17 7.77 -3.62
N MET A 162 -3.59 8.16 -4.76
CA MET A 162 -4.18 9.11 -5.71
C MET A 162 -3.74 8.82 -7.14
N ASN A 163 -4.56 9.22 -8.08
CA ASN A 163 -4.23 9.41 -9.48
C ASN A 163 -4.31 10.90 -9.87
N HIS A 164 -5.21 11.66 -9.22
CA HIS A 164 -5.46 13.07 -9.53
C HIS A 164 -5.34 13.96 -8.28
N SER A 165 -5.08 15.25 -8.50
CA SER A 165 -5.12 16.26 -7.45
C SER A 165 -6.53 16.37 -6.86
N GLY A 166 -6.64 16.64 -5.55
CA GLY A 166 -7.88 16.71 -4.79
C GLY A 166 -8.33 15.37 -4.19
N GLU A 167 -7.84 14.24 -4.69
CA GLU A 167 -8.24 12.93 -4.18
C GLU A 167 -7.77 12.69 -2.75
N ILE A 168 -6.50 13.04 -2.43
CA ILE A 168 -5.97 12.88 -1.06
C ILE A 168 -6.67 13.86 -0.11
N SER A 169 -6.97 15.08 -0.54
CA SER A 169 -7.74 16.04 0.24
C SER A 169 -9.11 15.47 0.64
N TYR A 170 -9.84 14.90 -0.32
CA TYR A 170 -11.11 14.22 -0.06
C TYR A 170 -10.97 13.09 0.96
N LEU A 171 -9.98 12.21 0.78
CA LEU A 171 -9.72 11.09 1.69
C LEU A 171 -9.35 11.57 3.10
N SER A 172 -8.52 12.61 3.19
CA SER A 172 -8.08 13.20 4.45
C SER A 172 -9.23 13.82 5.24
N HIS A 173 -10.13 14.53 4.56
CA HIS A 173 -11.32 15.10 5.19
C HIS A 173 -12.30 14.03 5.73
N ILE A 174 -12.42 12.89 5.06
CA ILE A 174 -13.21 11.76 5.55
C ILE A 174 -12.54 11.12 6.78
N ALA A 175 -11.23 10.89 6.71
CA ALA A 175 -10.50 10.17 7.74
C ALA A 175 -10.21 10.99 8.99
N LYS A 176 -10.05 12.32 8.86
CA LYS A 176 -9.66 13.25 9.94
C LYS A 176 -8.51 12.68 10.77
N PRO A 177 -7.32 12.52 10.18
CA PRO A 177 -6.20 11.88 10.84
C PRO A 177 -5.67 12.71 12.02
N ASN A 178 -5.13 12.01 13.04
CA ASN A 178 -4.38 12.62 14.14
C ASN A 178 -2.89 12.73 13.78
N VAL A 179 -2.42 11.85 12.90
CA VAL A 179 -1.06 11.86 12.37
C VAL A 179 -1.12 11.65 10.86
N ALA A 180 -0.44 12.49 10.09
CA ALA A 180 -0.37 12.38 8.63
C ALA A 180 1.07 12.23 8.17
N VAL A 181 1.37 11.19 7.40
CA VAL A 181 2.73 10.82 6.96
C VAL A 181 2.86 11.01 5.45
N ILE A 182 3.84 11.80 5.02
CA ILE A 182 4.30 11.83 3.63
C ILE A 182 5.64 11.11 3.56
N ASN A 183 5.65 9.91 2.95
CA ASN A 183 6.85 9.09 2.88
C ASN A 183 7.86 9.61 1.83
N ASN A 184 7.40 9.91 0.63
CA ASN A 184 8.24 10.46 -0.45
C ASN A 184 7.40 10.92 -1.65
N ALA A 185 8.02 11.71 -2.56
CA ALA A 185 7.54 11.98 -3.90
C ALA A 185 8.54 11.47 -4.94
N ALA A 186 8.08 10.62 -5.85
CA ALA A 186 8.85 10.07 -6.96
C ALA A 186 7.97 9.98 -8.21
N SER A 187 8.53 9.61 -9.36
CA SER A 187 7.88 9.56 -10.68
C SER A 187 6.77 8.51 -10.83
N ALA A 188 6.10 8.11 -9.73
CA ALA A 188 4.88 7.34 -9.79
C ALA A 188 3.70 8.26 -10.17
N HIS A 189 2.84 7.82 -11.10
CA HIS A 189 1.70 8.60 -11.63
C HIS A 189 2.10 9.90 -12.38
N ILE A 190 3.33 9.97 -12.88
CA ILE A 190 3.81 11.17 -13.58
C ILE A 190 3.03 11.42 -14.88
N GLY A 191 2.52 10.35 -15.52
CA GLY A 191 1.68 10.44 -16.71
C GLY A 191 0.35 11.17 -16.45
N GLU A 192 -0.22 11.04 -15.25
CA GLU A 192 -1.49 11.65 -14.87
C GLU A 192 -1.34 13.07 -14.31
N LEU A 193 -0.30 13.31 -13.53
CA LEU A 193 -0.08 14.59 -12.83
C LEU A 193 0.91 15.52 -13.54
N GLY A 194 1.64 15.04 -14.54
CA GLY A 194 2.50 15.80 -15.44
C GLY A 194 3.86 16.21 -14.87
N SER A 195 4.05 16.32 -13.55
CA SER A 195 5.33 16.69 -12.95
C SER A 195 5.51 16.18 -11.52
N LEU A 196 6.77 16.05 -11.08
CA LEU A 196 7.10 15.74 -9.68
C LEU A 196 6.58 16.79 -8.71
N GLN A 197 6.58 18.07 -9.09
CA GLN A 197 6.02 19.16 -8.29
C GLN A 197 4.52 18.98 -8.07
N ALA A 198 3.76 18.59 -9.11
CA ALA A 198 2.33 18.31 -8.98
C ALA A 198 2.06 17.10 -8.08
N ILE A 199 2.89 16.04 -8.19
CA ILE A 199 2.84 14.88 -7.30
C ILE A 199 3.09 15.28 -5.85
N ALA A 200 4.09 16.12 -5.59
CA ALA A 200 4.42 16.58 -4.25
C ALA A 200 3.32 17.46 -3.65
N ASN A 201 2.71 18.35 -4.47
CA ASN A 201 1.57 19.18 -4.08
C ASN A 201 0.35 18.32 -3.72
N ALA A 202 0.00 17.36 -4.58
CA ALA A 202 -1.13 16.46 -4.33
C ALA A 202 -0.94 15.60 -3.07
N LYS A 203 0.30 15.22 -2.74
CA LYS A 203 0.58 14.52 -1.47
C LYS A 203 0.45 15.43 -0.25
N ALA A 204 0.76 16.72 -0.38
CA ALA A 204 0.58 17.70 0.70
C ALA A 204 -0.89 17.83 1.14
N GLU A 205 -1.85 17.53 0.25
CA GLU A 205 -3.28 17.51 0.53
C GLU A 205 -3.67 16.59 1.72
N ILE A 206 -2.77 15.67 2.14
CA ILE A 206 -3.03 14.81 3.31
C ILE A 206 -3.17 15.64 4.60
N PHE A 207 -2.62 16.83 4.64
CA PHE A 207 -2.72 17.73 5.79
C PHE A 207 -4.04 18.51 5.83
N ASP A 208 -4.83 18.56 4.74
CA ASP A 208 -6.08 19.32 4.68
C ASP A 208 -7.13 18.83 5.69
N GLY A 209 -7.15 17.52 5.96
CA GLY A 209 -8.04 16.91 6.95
C GLY A 209 -7.38 16.62 8.29
N LEU A 210 -6.10 16.98 8.48
CA LEU A 210 -5.40 16.76 9.74
C LEU A 210 -6.08 17.55 10.86
N VAL A 211 -6.37 16.89 12.00
CA VAL A 211 -7.04 17.56 13.12
C VAL A 211 -6.17 18.70 13.70
N ALA A 212 -6.76 19.68 14.36
CA ALA A 212 -6.08 20.91 14.77
C ALA A 212 -4.83 20.70 15.64
N ASP A 213 -4.82 19.69 16.50
CA ASP A 213 -3.70 19.26 17.33
C ASP A 213 -2.89 18.10 16.70
N GLY A 214 -3.15 17.81 15.43
CA GLY A 214 -2.53 16.73 14.68
C GLY A 214 -1.05 16.97 14.38
N VAL A 215 -0.34 15.87 14.05
CA VAL A 215 1.10 15.86 13.79
C VAL A 215 1.39 15.47 12.33
N ALA A 216 2.16 16.30 11.64
CA ALA A 216 2.67 16.02 10.30
C ALA A 216 4.02 15.29 10.38
N ILE A 217 4.14 14.15 9.69
CA ILE A 217 5.39 13.39 9.59
C ILE A 217 5.95 13.57 8.17
N ILE A 218 7.19 14.08 8.09
CA ILE A 218 7.79 14.52 6.83
C ILE A 218 9.18 13.90 6.65
N ASN A 219 9.44 13.34 5.46
CA ASN A 219 10.76 12.87 5.08
C ASN A 219 11.69 14.06 4.82
N ALA A 220 12.71 14.24 5.67
CA ALA A 220 13.69 15.32 5.55
C ALA A 220 14.68 15.13 4.39
N ASP A 221 14.78 13.91 3.86
CA ASP A 221 15.68 13.56 2.76
C ASP A 221 15.06 13.78 1.37
N ASP A 222 13.74 14.07 1.33
CA ASP A 222 13.04 14.35 0.08
C ASP A 222 13.20 15.84 -0.31
N ASP A 223 13.44 16.10 -1.59
CA ASP A 223 13.63 17.46 -2.12
C ASP A 223 12.42 18.36 -1.88
N PHE A 224 11.23 17.77 -1.72
CA PHE A 224 9.98 18.48 -1.42
C PHE A 224 9.70 18.66 0.09
N ALA A 225 10.62 18.30 0.97
CA ALA A 225 10.46 18.52 2.41
C ALA A 225 10.14 19.98 2.79
N PRO A 226 10.77 21.03 2.17
CA PRO A 226 10.40 22.42 2.44
C PRO A 226 8.96 22.77 2.06
N LEU A 227 8.46 22.26 0.94
CA LEU A 227 7.07 22.41 0.49
C LEU A 227 6.10 21.82 1.54
N TRP A 228 6.35 20.60 1.98
CA TRP A 228 5.49 19.91 2.93
C TRP A 228 5.52 20.54 4.33
N LYS A 229 6.69 21.05 4.75
CA LYS A 229 6.80 21.83 6.00
C LYS A 229 5.97 23.11 5.93
N ALA A 230 5.97 23.79 4.79
CA ALA A 230 5.14 24.98 4.59
C ALA A 230 3.64 24.64 4.57
N ALA A 231 3.25 23.55 3.92
CA ALA A 231 1.85 23.07 3.91
C ALA A 231 1.36 22.66 5.30
N ALA A 232 2.24 22.11 6.14
CA ALA A 232 1.94 21.69 7.52
C ALA A 232 2.16 22.78 8.57
N ALA A 233 2.37 24.05 8.19
CA ALA A 233 2.84 25.12 9.10
C ALA A 233 1.94 25.39 10.31
N SER A 234 0.65 25.01 10.27
CA SER A 234 -0.30 25.13 11.40
C SER A 234 -0.23 23.95 12.39
N HIS A 235 0.56 22.92 12.08
CA HIS A 235 0.64 21.68 12.85
C HIS A 235 2.05 21.45 13.39
N LYS A 236 2.14 20.58 14.41
CA LYS A 236 3.43 20.06 14.86
C LYS A 236 4.03 19.19 13.75
N VAL A 237 5.30 19.41 13.44
CA VAL A 237 6.06 18.60 12.47
C VAL A 237 7.06 17.71 13.21
N ILE A 238 7.11 16.44 12.86
CA ILE A 238 8.19 15.51 13.20
C ILE A 238 8.80 15.04 11.88
N SER A 239 10.11 15.19 11.76
CA SER A 239 10.85 14.80 10.56
C SER A 239 11.55 13.45 10.76
N PHE A 240 11.71 12.70 9.67
CA PHE A 240 12.57 11.52 9.63
C PHE A 240 13.53 11.59 8.44
N GLY A 241 14.70 10.96 8.55
CA GLY A 241 15.68 10.95 7.46
C GLY A 241 16.98 10.28 7.84
N LEU A 242 17.80 9.95 6.83
CA LEU A 242 19.11 9.31 6.96
C LEU A 242 20.26 10.23 6.56
N LYS A 243 19.98 11.24 5.69
CA LYS A 243 20.98 12.13 5.10
C LYS A 243 20.94 13.51 5.73
N ASN A 244 19.75 14.05 5.89
CA ASN A 244 19.51 15.38 6.43
C ASN A 244 19.19 15.30 7.92
N LYS A 245 19.44 16.41 8.65
CA LYS A 245 19.06 16.50 10.05
C LYS A 245 17.56 16.30 10.23
N ALA A 246 17.18 15.34 11.06
CA ALA A 246 15.80 14.94 11.32
C ALA A 246 15.60 14.61 12.80
N ASP A 247 14.34 14.61 13.26
CA ASP A 247 13.96 14.25 14.63
C ASP A 247 14.10 12.73 14.86
N VAL A 248 13.85 11.94 13.82
CA VAL A 248 14.05 10.48 13.81
C VAL A 248 15.05 10.14 12.73
N SER A 249 16.18 9.56 13.09
CA SER A 249 17.25 9.16 12.18
C SER A 249 17.82 7.80 12.57
N ALA A 250 18.74 7.24 11.81
CA ALA A 250 19.45 6.04 12.20
C ALA A 250 20.85 5.96 11.60
N HIS A 251 21.76 5.31 12.32
CA HIS A 251 22.87 4.59 11.72
C HIS A 251 22.39 3.20 11.29
N TYR A 252 22.91 2.68 10.18
CA TYR A 252 22.44 1.40 9.67
C TYR A 252 23.56 0.56 9.07
N ARG A 253 23.39 -0.76 9.13
CA ARG A 253 24.19 -1.75 8.40
C ARG A 253 23.22 -2.61 7.57
N LEU A 254 23.40 -2.56 6.25
CA LEU A 254 22.63 -3.41 5.34
C LEU A 254 23.26 -4.79 5.26
N GLU A 255 22.44 -5.81 5.35
CA GLU A 255 22.78 -7.21 5.16
C GLU A 255 22.00 -7.76 3.96
N ALA A 256 22.36 -8.92 3.45
CA ALA A 256 21.72 -9.52 2.29
C ALA A 256 20.18 -9.69 2.48
N ASN A 257 19.77 -10.11 3.68
CA ASN A 257 18.39 -10.46 3.99
C ASN A 257 17.78 -9.65 5.13
N ALA A 258 18.51 -8.69 5.69
CA ALA A 258 18.10 -7.92 6.85
C ALA A 258 18.72 -6.52 6.84
N SER A 259 18.35 -5.70 7.82
CA SER A 259 19.02 -4.43 8.10
C SER A 259 19.11 -4.24 9.61
N VAL A 260 20.29 -3.90 10.12
CA VAL A 260 20.51 -3.54 11.52
C VAL A 260 20.47 -2.02 11.62
N LEU A 261 19.60 -1.48 12.45
CA LEU A 261 19.39 -0.05 12.62
C LEU A 261 19.66 0.36 14.06
N GLU A 262 20.47 1.39 14.24
CA GLU A 262 20.59 2.13 15.50
C GLU A 262 19.75 3.41 15.36
N ILE A 263 18.49 3.32 15.80
CA ILE A 263 17.49 4.39 15.63
C ILE A 263 17.67 5.43 16.73
N LYS A 264 17.72 6.71 16.32
CA LYS A 264 17.84 7.86 17.19
C LYS A 264 16.57 8.70 17.14
N MET A 265 15.97 8.90 18.30
CA MET A 265 14.86 9.81 18.57
C MET A 265 15.30 10.91 19.55
N PRO A 266 14.52 11.99 19.77
CA PRO A 266 14.96 13.15 20.57
C PRO A 266 15.50 12.85 21.97
N GLN A 267 15.05 11.76 22.60
CA GLN A 267 15.41 11.45 23.99
C GLN A 267 15.97 10.04 24.19
N VAL A 268 16.06 9.24 23.13
CA VAL A 268 16.44 7.82 23.23
C VAL A 268 17.05 7.33 21.94
N GLU A 269 17.97 6.38 22.08
CA GLU A 269 18.62 5.66 20.99
C GLU A 269 18.54 4.15 21.28
N PHE A 270 18.26 3.34 20.24
CA PHE A 270 18.07 1.90 20.41
C PHE A 270 18.32 1.14 19.10
N GLU A 271 18.68 -0.13 19.24
CA GLU A 271 18.92 -1.02 18.11
C GLU A 271 17.63 -1.75 17.69
N VAL A 272 17.50 -2.01 16.39
CA VAL A 272 16.42 -2.81 15.77
C VAL A 272 17.02 -3.71 14.71
N ASN A 273 16.69 -5.00 14.75
CA ASN A 273 17.02 -5.97 13.73
C ASN A 273 15.82 -6.15 12.79
N LEU A 274 15.82 -5.40 11.69
CA LEU A 274 14.73 -5.41 10.72
C LEU A 274 14.89 -6.58 9.76
N ALA A 275 13.96 -7.54 9.75
CA ALA A 275 14.01 -8.76 8.94
C ALA A 275 13.72 -8.55 7.43
N VAL A 276 13.95 -7.33 6.92
CA VAL A 276 13.84 -7.00 5.50
C VAL A 276 15.03 -6.17 5.05
N PRO A 277 15.60 -6.43 3.86
CA PRO A 277 16.77 -5.73 3.36
C PRO A 277 16.43 -4.41 2.69
N GLY A 278 17.45 -3.59 2.46
CA GLY A 278 17.43 -2.43 1.58
C GLY A 278 17.21 -1.10 2.27
N LEU A 279 17.94 -0.09 1.79
CA LEU A 279 17.95 1.27 2.34
C LEU A 279 16.55 1.91 2.39
N HIS A 280 15.71 1.62 1.41
CA HIS A 280 14.33 2.12 1.39
C HIS A 280 13.48 1.54 2.53
N ASN A 281 13.76 0.31 3.00
CA ASN A 281 13.08 -0.26 4.17
C ASN A 281 13.58 0.34 5.48
N VAL A 282 14.86 0.73 5.54
CA VAL A 282 15.39 1.55 6.65
C VAL A 282 14.61 2.87 6.74
N SER A 283 14.47 3.59 5.62
CA SER A 283 13.68 4.84 5.58
C SER A 283 12.20 4.63 5.95
N ASN A 284 11.57 3.54 5.46
CA ASN A 284 10.20 3.20 5.82
C ASN A 284 10.05 2.90 7.33
N ALA A 285 11.04 2.26 7.95
CA ALA A 285 11.05 2.01 9.40
C ALA A 285 11.16 3.31 10.20
N LEU A 286 11.96 4.29 9.72
CA LEU A 286 12.03 5.61 10.33
C LEU A 286 10.70 6.37 10.23
N ALA A 287 10.01 6.29 9.08
CA ALA A 287 8.68 6.88 8.91
C ALA A 287 7.66 6.28 9.88
N ALA A 288 7.65 4.95 10.04
CA ALA A 288 6.79 4.24 10.99
C ALA A 288 7.14 4.61 12.44
N THR A 289 8.43 4.70 12.78
CA THR A 289 8.92 5.13 14.10
C THR A 289 8.50 6.58 14.42
N ALA A 290 8.62 7.50 13.46
CA ALA A 290 8.21 8.89 13.63
C ALA A 290 6.69 9.02 13.88
N ALA A 291 5.88 8.23 13.17
CA ALA A 291 4.43 8.16 13.40
C ALA A 291 4.10 7.55 14.79
N ALA A 292 4.83 6.51 15.20
CA ALA A 292 4.69 5.92 16.55
C ALA A 292 5.09 6.89 17.65
N LEU A 293 6.18 7.66 17.47
CA LEU A 293 6.61 8.73 18.36
C LEU A 293 5.51 9.80 18.52
N ALA A 294 4.87 10.21 17.42
CA ALA A 294 3.77 11.16 17.45
C ALA A 294 2.58 10.68 18.29
N LEU A 295 2.35 9.36 18.32
CA LEU A 295 1.30 8.72 19.12
C LEU A 295 1.72 8.42 20.56
N GLY A 296 2.96 8.73 20.96
CA GLY A 296 3.48 8.43 22.30
C GLY A 296 3.71 6.93 22.56
N ILE A 297 3.94 6.15 21.52
CA ILE A 297 4.22 4.70 21.63
C ILE A 297 5.59 4.49 22.27
N THR A 298 5.68 3.52 23.18
CA THR A 298 6.92 3.22 23.89
C THR A 298 8.00 2.66 22.98
N GLN A 299 9.27 2.93 23.31
CA GLN A 299 10.43 2.35 22.62
C GLN A 299 10.32 0.82 22.51
N THR A 300 9.97 0.14 23.60
CA THR A 300 9.84 -1.33 23.62
C THR A 300 8.86 -1.83 22.56
N ALA A 301 7.70 -1.18 22.41
CA ALA A 301 6.72 -1.57 21.41
C ALA A 301 7.20 -1.26 19.98
N ILE A 302 7.96 -0.15 19.80
CA ILE A 302 8.57 0.19 18.50
C ILE A 302 9.56 -0.89 18.07
N VAL A 303 10.50 -1.26 18.95
CA VAL A 303 11.48 -2.33 18.70
C VAL A 303 10.78 -3.64 18.36
N GLN A 304 9.91 -4.10 19.27
CA GLN A 304 9.19 -5.36 19.08
C GLN A 304 8.36 -5.37 17.78
N GLY A 305 7.69 -4.29 17.47
CA GLY A 305 6.86 -4.20 16.26
C GLY A 305 7.66 -4.21 14.97
N LEU A 306 8.82 -3.53 14.93
CA LEU A 306 9.71 -3.52 13.77
C LEU A 306 10.40 -4.88 13.57
N GLU A 307 10.85 -5.54 14.65
CA GLU A 307 11.48 -6.86 14.59
C GLU A 307 10.50 -7.97 14.22
N ASN A 308 9.23 -7.84 14.59
CA ASN A 308 8.14 -8.75 14.20
C ASN A 308 7.66 -8.54 12.76
N TYR A 309 8.12 -7.48 12.08
CA TYR A 309 7.70 -7.21 10.70
C TYR A 309 8.46 -8.10 9.71
N MET A 310 7.73 -9.02 9.06
CA MET A 310 8.28 -10.01 8.15
C MET A 310 8.13 -9.65 6.66
N GLY A 311 7.80 -8.40 6.34
CA GLY A 311 7.55 -7.94 4.97
C GLY A 311 6.09 -8.04 4.53
N VAL A 312 5.85 -7.65 3.28
CA VAL A 312 4.54 -7.71 2.61
C VAL A 312 4.67 -8.61 1.37
N PRO A 313 3.71 -9.49 1.09
CA PRO A 313 3.71 -10.28 -0.13
C PRO A 313 3.88 -9.42 -1.39
N GLY A 314 4.77 -9.85 -2.30
CA GLY A 314 5.09 -9.12 -3.51
C GLY A 314 5.90 -7.84 -3.32
N ARG A 315 6.52 -7.63 -2.14
CA ARG A 315 7.41 -6.49 -1.84
C ARG A 315 8.71 -6.97 -1.22
N LEU A 316 9.66 -7.33 -2.08
CA LEU A 316 10.96 -7.91 -1.73
C LEU A 316 10.83 -9.13 -0.80
N GLN A 317 9.80 -9.92 -0.99
CA GLN A 317 9.58 -11.14 -0.21
C GLN A 317 10.52 -12.25 -0.67
N HIS A 318 11.25 -12.83 0.25
CA HIS A 318 12.16 -13.93 -0.01
C HIS A 318 11.43 -15.27 0.07
N SER A 319 11.74 -16.17 -0.86
CA SER A 319 11.24 -17.54 -0.87
C SER A 319 12.25 -18.49 -1.50
N THR A 320 12.11 -19.79 -1.25
CA THR A 320 12.92 -20.82 -1.91
C THR A 320 12.31 -21.15 -3.27
N GLY A 321 13.09 -21.00 -4.30
CA GLY A 321 12.74 -21.35 -5.67
C GLY A 321 13.13 -22.79 -6.04
N LEU A 322 12.90 -23.13 -7.31
CA LEU A 322 13.33 -24.37 -7.90
C LEU A 322 14.84 -24.55 -7.67
N ASN A 323 15.26 -25.81 -7.48
CA ASN A 323 16.67 -26.20 -7.29
C ASN A 323 17.38 -25.48 -6.13
N GLY A 324 16.63 -24.96 -5.13
CA GLY A 324 17.19 -24.27 -3.98
C GLY A 324 17.55 -22.80 -4.21
N ALA A 325 17.22 -22.22 -5.36
CA ALA A 325 17.49 -20.82 -5.68
C ALA A 325 16.79 -19.86 -4.71
N LEU A 326 17.40 -18.71 -4.46
CA LEU A 326 16.71 -17.59 -3.78
C LEU A 326 15.79 -16.87 -4.78
N VAL A 327 14.51 -16.76 -4.46
CA VAL A 327 13.54 -15.94 -5.21
C VAL A 327 13.13 -14.74 -4.38
N ILE A 328 13.28 -13.55 -4.94
CA ILE A 328 12.89 -12.27 -4.36
C ILE A 328 11.66 -11.78 -5.13
N ASP A 329 10.50 -11.91 -4.53
CA ASP A 329 9.22 -11.44 -5.09
C ASP A 329 9.02 -9.95 -4.81
N ASP A 330 9.14 -9.11 -5.83
CA ASP A 330 8.79 -7.69 -5.81
C ASP A 330 7.76 -7.34 -6.90
N SER A 331 6.87 -8.30 -7.16
CA SER A 331 5.93 -8.31 -8.30
C SER A 331 4.71 -7.41 -8.14
N TYR A 332 4.50 -6.77 -6.99
CA TYR A 332 3.26 -6.04 -6.70
C TYR A 332 3.06 -4.83 -7.62
N ASN A 333 4.08 -3.99 -7.81
CA ASN A 333 4.05 -2.81 -8.67
C ASN A 333 5.47 -2.35 -9.03
N ALA A 334 5.60 -1.48 -10.05
CA ALA A 334 6.88 -0.96 -10.50
C ALA A 334 6.79 0.51 -10.93
N ASN A 335 7.83 1.27 -10.61
CA ASN A 335 8.18 2.56 -11.16
C ASN A 335 9.72 2.70 -11.19
N PRO A 336 10.31 3.70 -11.85
CA PRO A 336 11.75 3.78 -12.01
C PRO A 336 12.53 3.72 -10.69
N ALA A 337 12.15 4.50 -9.68
CA ALA A 337 12.82 4.53 -8.39
C ALA A 337 12.74 3.17 -7.65
N SER A 338 11.57 2.52 -7.69
CA SER A 338 11.39 1.21 -7.06
C SER A 338 12.12 0.09 -7.81
N MET A 339 12.27 0.20 -9.15
CA MET A 339 13.08 -0.72 -9.94
C MET A 339 14.57 -0.62 -9.56
N GLN A 340 15.09 0.61 -9.45
CA GLN A 340 16.48 0.84 -9.03
C GLN A 340 16.73 0.27 -7.62
N ALA A 341 15.86 0.54 -6.67
CA ALA A 341 15.97 0.01 -5.31
C ALA A 341 15.96 -1.53 -5.27
N ALA A 342 15.14 -2.18 -6.10
CA ALA A 342 15.09 -3.63 -6.21
C ALA A 342 16.38 -4.21 -6.84
N ILE A 343 16.91 -3.56 -7.86
CA ILE A 343 18.21 -3.91 -8.48
C ILE A 343 19.32 -3.84 -7.44
N ASP A 344 19.36 -2.79 -6.60
CA ASP A 344 20.35 -2.64 -5.54
C ASP A 344 20.26 -3.78 -4.50
N VAL A 345 19.05 -4.21 -4.15
CA VAL A 345 18.84 -5.37 -3.26
C VAL A 345 19.36 -6.66 -3.91
N LEU A 346 19.09 -6.88 -5.21
CA LEU A 346 19.58 -8.06 -5.92
C LEU A 346 21.11 -8.05 -6.03
N THR A 347 21.73 -6.89 -6.25
CA THR A 347 23.20 -6.81 -6.36
C THR A 347 23.93 -7.15 -5.06
N ALA A 348 23.30 -6.97 -3.91
CA ALA A 348 23.82 -7.33 -2.60
C ALA A 348 23.78 -8.85 -2.32
N GLN A 349 23.03 -9.63 -3.12
CA GLN A 349 22.93 -11.08 -2.95
C GLN A 349 24.22 -11.78 -3.40
N VAL A 350 24.47 -12.96 -2.84
CA VAL A 350 25.59 -13.83 -3.24
C VAL A 350 25.19 -14.67 -4.45
N GLY A 351 26.15 -15.12 -5.25
CA GLY A 351 25.91 -16.02 -6.37
C GLY A 351 25.52 -15.33 -7.67
N GLU A 352 24.95 -16.11 -8.60
CA GLU A 352 24.44 -15.62 -9.87
C GLU A 352 23.16 -14.81 -9.69
N LYS A 353 23.08 -13.68 -10.37
CA LYS A 353 21.97 -12.73 -10.26
C LYS A 353 21.17 -12.71 -11.54
N ILE A 354 19.91 -13.13 -11.46
CA ILE A 354 18.96 -13.08 -12.57
C ILE A 354 17.89 -12.04 -12.23
N LEU A 355 17.81 -11.01 -13.07
CA LEU A 355 16.81 -9.95 -12.93
C LEU A 355 15.68 -10.19 -13.93
N VAL A 356 14.44 -10.26 -13.45
CA VAL A 356 13.24 -10.48 -14.26
C VAL A 356 12.34 -9.25 -14.17
N LEU A 357 12.17 -8.53 -15.27
CA LEU A 357 11.43 -7.27 -15.30
C LEU A 357 10.26 -7.28 -16.28
N GLY A 358 9.11 -6.82 -15.81
CA GLY A 358 7.96 -6.45 -16.62
C GLY A 358 7.90 -4.95 -16.91
N ASP A 359 6.86 -4.50 -17.63
CA ASP A 359 6.64 -3.12 -17.94
C ASP A 359 6.35 -2.27 -16.69
N MET A 360 6.74 -1.00 -16.73
CA MET A 360 6.29 0.05 -15.81
C MET A 360 5.11 0.79 -16.43
N GLY A 361 3.98 0.85 -15.72
CA GLY A 361 2.79 1.59 -16.13
C GLY A 361 2.84 3.07 -15.74
N GLU A 362 1.94 3.87 -16.32
CA GLU A 362 1.68 5.26 -15.93
C GLU A 362 2.88 6.22 -16.13
N MET A 363 3.75 5.91 -17.11
CA MET A 363 4.99 6.68 -17.36
C MET A 363 4.83 7.86 -18.34
N GLY A 364 3.66 8.00 -18.98
CA GLY A 364 3.44 9.05 -19.99
C GLY A 364 4.37 8.93 -21.22
N ASP A 365 4.58 10.05 -21.91
CA ASP A 365 5.33 10.10 -23.18
C ASP A 365 6.83 9.72 -23.06
N GLY A 366 7.39 9.72 -21.84
CA GLY A 366 8.78 9.33 -21.57
C GLY A 366 8.99 7.84 -21.29
N ALA A 367 7.96 6.99 -21.43
CA ALA A 367 7.97 5.59 -21.00
C ALA A 367 9.15 4.79 -21.56
N GLU A 368 9.45 4.88 -22.86
CA GLU A 368 10.54 4.13 -23.50
C GLU A 368 11.91 4.52 -22.94
N ALA A 369 12.14 5.83 -22.76
CA ALA A 369 13.41 6.33 -22.22
C ALA A 369 13.61 5.88 -20.75
N LEU A 370 12.56 5.97 -19.92
CA LEU A 370 12.60 5.51 -18.53
C LEU A 370 12.86 4.00 -18.43
N HIS A 371 12.28 3.19 -19.32
CA HIS A 371 12.56 1.75 -19.39
C HIS A 371 14.02 1.51 -19.80
N ALA A 372 14.53 2.22 -20.82
CA ALA A 372 15.92 2.10 -21.25
C ALA A 372 16.91 2.49 -20.12
N ASP A 373 16.59 3.50 -19.31
CA ASP A 373 17.41 3.90 -18.16
C ASP A 373 17.53 2.77 -17.12
N ILE A 374 16.48 2.01 -16.87
CA ILE A 374 16.54 0.84 -15.99
C ILE A 374 17.49 -0.22 -16.55
N GLY A 375 17.48 -0.47 -17.87
CA GLY A 375 18.41 -1.39 -18.51
C GLY A 375 19.88 -0.97 -18.32
N ARG A 376 20.18 0.31 -18.56
CA ARG A 376 21.50 0.90 -18.31
C ARG A 376 21.91 0.80 -16.84
N TYR A 377 21.00 1.12 -15.95
CA TYR A 377 21.24 1.03 -14.50
C TYR A 377 21.56 -0.40 -14.07
N ALA A 378 20.77 -1.38 -14.46
CA ALA A 378 21.01 -2.79 -14.13
C ALA A 378 22.37 -3.27 -14.62
N LYS A 379 22.76 -2.89 -15.86
CA LYS A 379 24.09 -3.22 -16.41
C LYS A 379 25.23 -2.57 -15.62
N ALA A 380 25.10 -1.30 -15.29
CA ALA A 380 26.07 -0.56 -14.49
C ALA A 380 26.23 -1.11 -13.07
N ARG A 381 25.16 -1.71 -12.50
CA ARG A 381 25.17 -2.36 -11.19
C ARG A 381 25.72 -3.80 -11.22
N GLY A 382 26.19 -4.28 -12.38
CA GLY A 382 26.83 -5.58 -12.52
C GLY A 382 25.87 -6.77 -12.61
N ILE A 383 24.61 -6.55 -12.96
CA ILE A 383 23.69 -7.63 -13.32
C ILE A 383 24.18 -8.25 -14.62
N ASN A 384 24.30 -9.58 -14.67
CA ASN A 384 24.79 -10.30 -15.84
C ASN A 384 23.67 -10.89 -16.69
N THR A 385 22.55 -11.30 -16.05
CA THR A 385 21.42 -11.93 -16.72
C THR A 385 20.15 -11.11 -16.45
N LEU A 386 19.52 -10.67 -17.54
CA LEU A 386 18.26 -9.94 -17.52
C LEU A 386 17.23 -10.63 -18.40
N LEU A 387 16.07 -10.94 -17.85
CA LEU A 387 14.90 -11.45 -18.57
C LEU A 387 13.79 -10.40 -18.55
N THR A 388 13.16 -10.13 -19.67
CA THR A 388 12.11 -9.12 -19.72
C THR A 388 10.85 -9.66 -20.39
N LEU A 389 9.68 -9.18 -19.95
CA LEU A 389 8.36 -9.54 -20.45
C LEU A 389 7.51 -8.28 -20.60
N GLY A 390 6.90 -8.05 -21.76
CA GLY A 390 6.00 -6.93 -22.03
C GLY A 390 6.47 -6.09 -23.21
N THR A 391 5.70 -5.08 -23.58
CA THR A 391 6.01 -4.25 -24.75
C THR A 391 7.14 -3.24 -24.47
N LEU A 392 7.03 -2.52 -23.35
CA LEU A 392 7.97 -1.47 -22.98
C LEU A 392 9.27 -2.03 -22.40
N SER A 393 9.22 -3.16 -21.75
CA SER A 393 10.40 -3.83 -21.18
C SER A 393 11.38 -4.34 -22.24
N ALA A 394 10.98 -4.41 -23.51
CA ALA A 394 11.90 -4.61 -24.65
C ALA A 394 12.97 -3.50 -24.71
N HIS A 395 12.64 -2.25 -24.34
CA HIS A 395 13.60 -1.14 -24.25
C HIS A 395 14.61 -1.34 -23.13
N ILE A 396 14.20 -1.99 -22.01
CA ILE A 396 15.12 -2.39 -20.94
C ILE A 396 16.15 -3.38 -21.49
N ALA A 397 15.69 -4.46 -22.13
CA ALA A 397 16.57 -5.49 -22.70
C ALA A 397 17.53 -4.91 -23.74
N LYS A 398 17.04 -4.05 -24.64
CA LYS A 398 17.85 -3.40 -25.67
C LYS A 398 18.95 -2.52 -25.05
N ALA A 399 18.61 -1.73 -24.04
CA ALA A 399 19.56 -0.83 -23.37
C ALA A 399 20.57 -1.58 -22.47
N PHE A 400 20.21 -2.71 -21.92
CA PHE A 400 21.08 -3.59 -21.16
C PHE A 400 22.13 -4.29 -22.06
N GLY A 401 21.73 -4.71 -23.28
CA GLY A 401 22.59 -5.33 -24.26
C GLY A 401 22.90 -6.81 -23.97
N SER A 402 24.16 -7.19 -24.10
CA SER A 402 24.60 -8.60 -23.91
C SER A 402 24.21 -9.12 -22.51
N GLY A 403 23.58 -10.30 -22.47
CA GLY A 403 23.04 -10.95 -21.26
C GLY A 403 21.55 -10.69 -21.05
N ALA A 404 20.89 -9.88 -21.91
CA ALA A 404 19.46 -9.71 -21.88
C ALA A 404 18.75 -10.66 -22.86
N ARG A 405 17.58 -11.17 -22.44
CA ARG A 405 16.62 -11.92 -23.27
C ARG A 405 15.23 -11.36 -23.05
N HIS A 406 14.47 -11.20 -24.14
CA HIS A 406 13.11 -10.67 -24.10
C HIS A 406 12.13 -11.76 -24.54
N PHE A 407 11.01 -11.88 -23.81
CA PHE A 407 10.01 -12.92 -24.00
C PHE A 407 8.64 -12.32 -24.28
N ALA A 408 7.85 -13.04 -25.07
CA ALA A 408 6.48 -12.67 -25.39
C ALA A 408 5.46 -13.26 -24.40
N THR A 409 5.77 -14.40 -23.77
CA THR A 409 4.87 -15.13 -22.87
C THR A 409 5.50 -15.39 -21.50
N VAL A 410 4.65 -15.55 -20.50
CA VAL A 410 5.07 -15.95 -19.13
C VAL A 410 5.64 -17.37 -19.16
N GLU A 411 5.06 -18.22 -19.95
CA GLU A 411 5.40 -19.63 -20.05
C GLU A 411 6.83 -19.81 -20.56
N ASP A 412 7.19 -19.14 -21.67
CA ASP A 412 8.54 -19.20 -22.26
C ASP A 412 9.58 -18.62 -21.32
N LEU A 413 9.28 -17.47 -20.69
CA LEU A 413 10.17 -16.85 -19.71
C LEU A 413 10.39 -17.76 -18.51
N SER A 414 9.32 -18.34 -17.95
CA SER A 414 9.41 -19.22 -16.79
C SER A 414 10.18 -20.50 -17.07
N ALA A 415 10.02 -21.08 -18.27
CA ALA A 415 10.74 -22.27 -18.70
C ALA A 415 12.24 -21.98 -18.85
N ASP A 416 12.61 -20.87 -19.51
CA ASP A 416 13.99 -20.44 -19.65
C ASP A 416 14.63 -20.15 -18.28
N LEU A 417 13.91 -19.46 -17.40
CA LEU A 417 14.39 -19.13 -16.04
C LEU A 417 14.62 -20.41 -15.22
N ALA A 418 13.67 -21.35 -15.23
CA ALA A 418 13.79 -22.61 -14.48
C ALA A 418 15.02 -23.45 -14.89
N ALA A 419 15.38 -23.41 -16.18
CA ALA A 419 16.56 -24.12 -16.71
C ALA A 419 17.90 -23.55 -16.21
N HIS A 420 17.91 -22.30 -15.73
CA HIS A 420 19.11 -21.60 -15.26
C HIS A 420 19.18 -21.44 -13.73
N MET A 421 18.13 -21.87 -13.00
CA MET A 421 18.10 -21.76 -11.54
C MET A 421 18.90 -22.90 -10.88
N THR A 422 19.77 -22.54 -9.96
CA THR A 422 20.56 -23.43 -9.10
C THR A 422 20.53 -22.92 -7.66
N GLU A 423 21.04 -23.68 -6.71
CA GLU A 423 21.21 -23.24 -5.31
C GLU A 423 22.07 -21.97 -5.16
N ASN A 424 22.91 -21.67 -6.15
CA ASN A 424 23.76 -20.47 -6.18
C ASN A 424 23.11 -19.32 -6.97
N THR A 425 21.81 -19.36 -7.27
CA THR A 425 21.12 -18.34 -8.05
C THR A 425 20.21 -17.48 -7.15
N ALA A 426 20.29 -16.16 -7.30
CA ALA A 426 19.31 -15.21 -6.76
C ALA A 426 18.51 -14.59 -7.92
N VAL A 427 17.19 -14.75 -7.88
CA VAL A 427 16.25 -14.25 -8.87
C VAL A 427 15.40 -13.14 -8.24
N LEU A 428 15.30 -11.98 -8.89
CA LEU A 428 14.35 -10.94 -8.50
C LEU A 428 13.32 -10.73 -9.61
N VAL A 429 12.03 -10.73 -9.24
CA VAL A 429 10.90 -10.57 -10.19
C VAL A 429 10.14 -9.30 -9.85
N LYS A 430 10.04 -8.35 -10.82
CA LYS A 430 9.35 -7.07 -10.64
C LYS A 430 8.65 -6.59 -11.92
N GLY A 431 7.49 -5.95 -11.75
CA GLY A 431 6.73 -5.28 -12.83
C GLY A 431 5.50 -4.59 -12.28
N SER A 432 4.87 -3.76 -13.09
CA SER A 432 3.63 -3.06 -12.71
C SER A 432 2.48 -4.05 -12.47
N ARG A 433 1.49 -3.63 -11.69
CA ARG A 433 0.39 -4.49 -11.24
C ARG A 433 -0.36 -5.19 -12.36
N PHE A 434 -0.58 -4.51 -13.50
CA PHE A 434 -1.27 -5.08 -14.66
C PHE A 434 -0.50 -6.23 -15.34
N MET A 435 0.84 -6.27 -15.18
CA MET A 435 1.70 -7.33 -15.71
C MET A 435 1.51 -8.67 -14.99
N ARG A 436 1.01 -8.65 -13.75
CA ARG A 436 0.79 -9.84 -12.91
C ARG A 436 2.03 -10.73 -12.84
N MET A 437 3.18 -10.12 -12.54
CA MET A 437 4.47 -10.82 -12.51
C MET A 437 4.54 -11.90 -11.41
N GLU A 438 3.62 -11.90 -10.46
CA GLU A 438 3.46 -12.99 -9.48
C GLU A 438 3.20 -14.37 -10.12
N ARG A 439 2.77 -14.42 -11.38
CA ARG A 439 2.63 -15.68 -12.14
C ARG A 439 3.99 -16.34 -12.38
N ILE A 440 5.02 -15.54 -12.67
CA ILE A 440 6.39 -16.01 -12.82
C ILE A 440 6.92 -16.51 -11.49
N VAL A 441 6.74 -15.71 -10.40
CA VAL A 441 7.14 -16.11 -9.04
C VAL A 441 6.52 -17.46 -8.69
N LYS A 442 5.22 -17.64 -8.92
CA LYS A 442 4.52 -18.90 -8.64
C LYS A 442 5.06 -20.08 -9.45
N ALA A 443 5.48 -19.85 -10.70
CA ALA A 443 6.00 -20.90 -11.57
C ALA A 443 7.40 -21.39 -11.14
N ILE A 444 8.17 -20.56 -10.45
CA ILE A 444 9.58 -20.85 -10.08
C ILE A 444 9.79 -21.09 -8.59
N THR A 445 8.76 -20.95 -7.74
CA THR A 445 8.85 -21.23 -6.30
C THR A 445 8.35 -22.63 -5.96
N VAL A 446 9.00 -23.25 -4.98
CA VAL A 446 8.54 -24.52 -4.43
C VAL A 446 7.35 -24.24 -3.48
N THR A 447 6.18 -24.74 -3.83
CA THR A 447 5.03 -24.73 -2.92
C THR A 447 5.37 -25.63 -1.74
N GLN A 448 5.50 -25.08 -0.54
CA GLN A 448 5.50 -25.92 0.66
C GLN A 448 4.08 -26.49 0.75
N ASP A 449 3.90 -27.75 0.37
CA ASP A 449 2.73 -28.52 0.74
C ASP A 449 2.59 -28.43 2.26
N LYS A 450 1.44 -27.93 2.73
CA LYS A 450 1.07 -28.11 4.12
C LYS A 450 1.15 -29.60 4.39
N GLN A 451 2.18 -30.03 5.09
CA GLN A 451 2.18 -31.35 5.72
C GLN A 451 0.93 -31.39 6.61
N THR A 452 -0.12 -31.99 6.09
CA THR A 452 -1.18 -32.54 6.90
C THR A 452 -0.52 -33.60 7.78
N ASN A 453 -0.19 -33.25 9.00
CA ASN A 453 0.07 -34.24 10.04
C ASN A 453 -1.22 -35.04 10.20
N GLY A 454 -1.28 -36.16 9.48
CA GLY A 454 -2.05 -37.30 9.89
C GLY A 454 -1.30 -37.92 11.07
N GLU A 455 -1.83 -37.74 12.25
CA GLU A 455 -1.49 -38.56 13.38
C GLU A 455 -2.77 -39.13 13.99
N HIS A 456 -2.68 -40.38 14.20
CA HIS A 456 -3.58 -41.42 14.73
C HIS A 456 -4.40 -41.04 15.97
#